data_31730f058481211497bf0d1fe5bb9cb1
#
_entry.id   31730f058481211497bf0d1fe5bb9cb1
#
_cell.length_a   1.000
_cell.length_b   1.000
_cell.length_c   1.000
_cell.angle_alpha   90.00
_cell.angle_beta   90.00
_cell.angle_gamma   90.00
#
_symmetry.space_group_name_H-M   'P 1'
#
loop_
_entity.id
_entity.type
_entity.pdbx_description
1 polymer ?
#
loop_
_entity_poly.entity_id
_entity_poly.type
_entity_poly.pdbx_seq_one_letter_code
_entity_poly.pdbx_strand_id
1 'polypeptide(L)'
;MNGTERVIVSQLYRSPGVFSDHDKGKTHSSGKLLFSARVIPYRGSWLDFEFDAKDYVYFRIDRRRKLPVTILLKSLGYTPEQILAEFFAFDAFHLGKKGIQFEVVPERLRGEVAKFDIHDKAGKVLVAKDKRITAKHIRELAEAGIKKIAVPDDFLIGRLVAENIVAAETG
;
A
#
# COMPACT_ATOMS: atom_id res chain seq x y z
N MET A 1 33.97 30.60 -31.17
CA MET A 1 34.22 30.74 -29.75
C MET A 1 35.71 30.90 -29.54
N ASN A 2 36.15 32.09 -29.31
CA ASN A 2 37.57 32.44 -29.05
C ASN A 2 38.59 31.88 -30.03
N GLY A 3 38.27 31.81 -31.33
CA GLY A 3 39.19 31.33 -32.39
C GLY A 3 39.44 29.82 -32.43
N THR A 4 38.81 29.03 -31.53
CA THR A 4 38.92 27.57 -31.53
C THR A 4 37.83 26.97 -32.39
N GLU A 5 38.18 26.09 -33.33
CA GLU A 5 37.23 25.31 -34.11
C GLU A 5 36.55 24.29 -33.20
N ARG A 6 35.21 24.20 -33.28
CA ARG A 6 34.40 23.29 -32.50
C ARG A 6 33.29 22.70 -33.35
N VAL A 7 32.95 21.46 -33.09
CA VAL A 7 31.86 20.74 -33.75
C VAL A 7 30.80 20.41 -32.73
N ILE A 8 29.54 20.57 -33.11
CA ILE A 8 28.39 20.14 -32.32
C ILE A 8 28.16 18.65 -32.60
N VAL A 9 28.23 17.85 -31.58
CA VAL A 9 27.97 16.39 -31.65
C VAL A 9 26.61 16.13 -31.07
N SER A 10 25.76 15.45 -31.84
CA SER A 10 24.42 15.00 -31.34
C SER A 10 24.63 13.86 -30.34
N GLN A 11 23.94 13.96 -29.21
CA GLN A 11 23.90 12.90 -28.21
C GLN A 11 22.52 12.26 -28.18
N LEU A 12 22.48 10.93 -28.16
CA LEU A 12 21.24 10.19 -27.95
C LEU A 12 20.84 10.28 -26.48
N TYR A 13 19.65 10.78 -26.22
CA TYR A 13 19.10 10.98 -24.89
C TYR A 13 17.73 10.33 -24.81
N ARG A 14 17.40 9.74 -23.65
CA ARG A 14 16.08 9.15 -23.44
C ARG A 14 15.01 10.25 -23.33
N SER A 15 13.86 10.00 -23.95
CA SER A 15 12.74 10.94 -23.89
C SER A 15 12.35 11.25 -22.44
N PRO A 16 11.89 12.48 -22.14
CA PRO A 16 11.27 12.78 -20.84
C PRO A 16 10.05 11.89 -20.59
N GLY A 17 9.83 11.52 -19.34
CA GLY A 17 8.70 10.67 -18.96
C GLY A 17 8.97 9.84 -17.72
N VAL A 18 8.02 8.98 -17.39
CA VAL A 18 8.12 8.01 -16.30
C VAL A 18 8.33 6.62 -16.90
N PHE A 19 9.37 5.96 -16.46
CA PHE A 19 9.74 4.61 -16.92
C PHE A 19 9.74 3.68 -15.72
N SER A 20 8.98 2.60 -15.80
CA SER A 20 8.99 1.52 -14.81
C SER A 20 9.68 0.30 -15.39
N ASP A 21 10.43 -0.40 -14.56
CA ASP A 21 11.18 -1.61 -14.91
C ASP A 21 11.27 -2.55 -13.71
N HIS A 22 11.75 -3.76 -13.91
CA HIS A 22 12.05 -4.72 -12.86
C HIS A 22 13.30 -5.53 -13.21
N ASP A 23 13.98 -6.06 -12.20
CA ASP A 23 15.24 -6.79 -12.31
C ASP A 23 15.10 -8.23 -12.83
N LYS A 24 13.88 -8.69 -13.15
CA LYS A 24 13.56 -10.08 -13.55
C LYS A 24 13.98 -11.13 -12.51
N GLY A 25 14.05 -10.75 -11.23
CA GLY A 25 14.43 -11.64 -10.13
C GLY A 25 15.91 -12.01 -10.09
N LYS A 26 16.79 -11.29 -10.80
CA LYS A 26 18.23 -11.59 -10.88
C LYS A 26 19.04 -11.08 -9.70
N THR A 27 18.58 -10.02 -9.05
CA THR A 27 19.35 -9.32 -8.01
C THR A 27 19.25 -9.99 -6.65
N HIS A 28 18.13 -10.66 -6.34
CA HIS A 28 17.91 -11.31 -5.05
C HIS A 28 17.87 -12.83 -5.19
N SER A 29 18.53 -13.54 -4.25
CA SER A 29 18.63 -15.00 -4.26
C SER A 29 17.29 -15.75 -4.20
N SER A 30 16.25 -15.12 -3.65
CA SER A 30 14.89 -15.68 -3.61
C SER A 30 14.12 -15.60 -4.93
N GLY A 31 14.67 -14.99 -5.97
CA GLY A 31 13.98 -14.74 -7.23
C GLY A 31 12.90 -13.66 -7.15
N LYS A 32 12.83 -12.90 -6.06
CA LYS A 32 11.87 -11.82 -5.88
C LYS A 32 12.09 -10.72 -6.90
N LEU A 33 11.01 -10.30 -7.56
CA LEU A 33 11.05 -9.18 -8.50
C LEU A 33 11.21 -7.86 -7.72
N LEU A 34 12.28 -7.14 -8.01
CA LEU A 34 12.50 -5.79 -7.48
C LEU A 34 12.11 -4.79 -8.56
N PHE A 35 11.11 -3.99 -8.25
CA PHE A 35 10.61 -2.96 -9.14
C PHE A 35 11.40 -1.68 -8.98
N SER A 36 11.53 -0.95 -10.08
CA SER A 36 12.12 0.38 -10.10
C SER A 36 11.33 1.30 -11.02
N ALA A 37 11.36 2.58 -10.73
CA ALA A 37 10.78 3.60 -11.60
C ALA A 37 11.74 4.78 -11.70
N ARG A 38 11.78 5.39 -12.89
CA ARG A 38 12.62 6.55 -13.17
C ARG A 38 11.79 7.65 -13.77
N VAL A 39 11.86 8.82 -13.18
CA VAL A 39 11.27 10.04 -13.70
C VAL A 39 12.36 10.86 -14.37
N ILE A 40 12.25 11.06 -15.68
CA ILE A 40 13.17 11.86 -16.49
C ILE A 40 12.44 13.14 -16.87
N PRO A 41 12.86 14.30 -16.34
CA PRO A 41 12.26 15.57 -16.70
C PRO A 41 12.78 16.03 -18.06
N TYR A 42 12.10 16.96 -18.68
CA TYR A 42 12.59 17.65 -19.89
C TYR A 42 13.92 18.37 -19.62
N ARG A 43 14.03 19.01 -18.45
CA ARG A 43 15.24 19.67 -17.97
C ARG A 43 15.30 19.57 -16.46
N GLY A 44 16.42 19.09 -15.91
CA GLY A 44 16.64 18.96 -14.47
C GLY A 44 17.16 17.58 -14.06
N SER A 45 17.12 17.35 -12.77
CA SER A 45 17.65 16.13 -12.15
C SER A 45 16.74 14.93 -12.36
N TRP A 46 17.32 13.77 -12.55
CA TRP A 46 16.60 12.50 -12.62
C TRP A 46 16.18 12.05 -11.22
N LEU A 47 14.99 11.47 -11.13
CA LEU A 47 14.46 10.91 -9.90
C LEU A 47 14.25 9.41 -10.10
N ASP A 48 14.99 8.62 -9.35
CA ASP A 48 14.91 7.16 -9.39
C ASP A 48 14.21 6.65 -8.12
N PHE A 49 13.27 5.72 -8.28
CA PHE A 49 12.63 4.96 -7.21
C PHE A 49 13.06 3.51 -7.30
N GLU A 50 13.37 2.90 -6.16
CA GLU A 50 13.82 1.51 -6.07
C GLU A 50 13.11 0.80 -4.92
N PHE A 51 12.58 -0.40 -5.18
CA PHE A 51 12.12 -1.30 -4.14
C PHE A 51 13.26 -2.15 -3.62
N ASP A 52 13.33 -2.31 -2.31
CA ASP A 52 14.25 -3.24 -1.66
C ASP A 52 13.61 -4.63 -1.51
N ALA A 53 14.42 -5.65 -1.24
CA ALA A 53 13.97 -7.02 -0.96
C ALA A 53 12.98 -7.13 0.21
N LYS A 54 13.01 -6.15 1.13
CA LYS A 54 12.12 -6.01 2.27
C LYS A 54 10.86 -5.19 2.00
N ASP A 55 10.57 -4.87 0.73
CA ASP A 55 9.45 -4.01 0.29
C ASP A 55 9.53 -2.55 0.74
N TYR A 56 10.70 -2.08 1.15
CA TYR A 56 10.90 -0.65 1.36
C TYR A 56 11.14 0.06 0.04
N VAL A 57 10.56 1.26 -0.09
CA VAL A 57 10.75 2.12 -1.26
C VAL A 57 11.73 3.23 -0.94
N TYR A 58 12.75 3.33 -1.77
CA TYR A 58 13.76 4.37 -1.68
C TYR A 58 13.73 5.22 -2.93
N PHE A 59 14.22 6.46 -2.81
CA PHE A 59 14.44 7.34 -3.95
C PHE A 59 15.87 7.87 -3.98
N ARG A 60 16.31 8.26 -5.17
CA ARG A 60 17.59 8.94 -5.43
C ARG A 60 17.36 10.11 -6.37
N ILE A 61 18.12 11.19 -6.16
CA ILE A 61 18.21 12.31 -7.08
C ILE A 61 19.60 12.28 -7.68
N ASP A 62 19.70 12.25 -9.03
CA ASP A 62 20.98 12.24 -9.78
C ASP A 62 22.00 11.21 -9.26
N ARG A 63 21.54 10.00 -8.96
CA ARG A 63 22.37 8.89 -8.47
C ARG A 63 23.07 9.14 -7.11
N ARG A 64 22.64 10.15 -6.36
CA ARG A 64 23.13 10.40 -4.99
C ARG A 64 22.67 9.31 -4.03
N ARG A 65 22.97 9.47 -2.74
CA ARG A 65 22.56 8.54 -1.68
C ARG A 65 21.06 8.30 -1.70
N LYS A 66 20.65 7.04 -1.60
CA LYS A 66 19.22 6.66 -1.49
C LYS A 66 18.65 7.07 -0.14
N LEU A 67 17.44 7.58 -0.16
CA LEU A 67 16.66 7.99 1.00
C LEU A 67 15.30 7.30 0.96
N PRO A 68 14.65 7.04 2.12
CA PRO A 68 13.28 6.52 2.16
C PRO A 68 12.30 7.46 1.45
N VAL A 69 11.39 6.90 0.65
CA VAL A 69 10.42 7.68 -0.14
C VAL A 69 9.51 8.57 0.74
N THR A 70 9.25 8.16 1.98
CA THR A 70 8.45 8.94 2.93
C THR A 70 9.03 10.32 3.20
N ILE A 71 10.36 10.49 3.12
CA ILE A 71 11.01 11.81 3.26
C ILE A 71 10.63 12.70 2.09
N LEU A 72 10.64 12.17 0.87
CA LEU A 72 10.22 12.90 -0.32
C LEU A 72 8.76 13.33 -0.23
N LEU A 73 7.86 12.39 0.12
CA LEU A 73 6.43 12.67 0.25
C LEU A 73 6.15 13.74 1.30
N LYS A 74 6.80 13.67 2.46
CA LYS A 74 6.71 14.71 3.50
C LYS A 74 7.23 16.06 3.03
N SER A 75 8.32 16.09 2.25
CA SER A 75 8.85 17.34 1.69
C SER A 75 7.93 17.97 0.64
N LEU A 76 7.07 17.15 0.00
CA LEU A 76 6.02 17.61 -0.91
C LEU A 76 4.74 18.05 -0.18
N GLY A 77 4.71 17.98 1.17
CA GLY A 77 3.61 18.44 2.00
C GLY A 77 2.61 17.38 2.45
N TYR A 78 2.85 16.09 2.15
CA TYR A 78 1.99 15.02 2.64
C TYR A 78 2.16 14.80 4.14
N THR A 79 1.05 14.71 4.87
CA THR A 79 1.06 14.25 6.27
C THR A 79 1.20 12.74 6.34
N PRO A 80 1.63 12.15 7.48
CA PRO A 80 1.69 10.70 7.65
C PRO A 80 0.35 10.00 7.37
N GLU A 81 -0.76 10.61 7.82
CA GLU A 81 -2.11 10.10 7.61
C GLU A 81 -2.49 10.07 6.13
N GLN A 82 -2.14 11.15 5.40
CA GLN A 82 -2.37 11.21 3.94
C GLN A 82 -1.55 10.16 3.19
N ILE A 83 -0.29 9.93 3.58
CA ILE A 83 0.56 8.89 2.98
C ILE A 83 -0.08 7.51 3.22
N LEU A 84 -0.54 7.24 4.43
CA LEU A 84 -1.21 5.99 4.73
C LEU A 84 -2.51 5.84 3.92
N ALA A 85 -3.33 6.89 3.83
CA ALA A 85 -4.59 6.87 3.08
C ALA A 85 -4.39 6.62 1.58
N GLU A 86 -3.31 7.16 1.00
CA GLU A 86 -3.01 7.01 -0.43
C GLU A 86 -2.48 5.62 -0.79
N PHE A 87 -1.60 5.06 0.05
CA PHE A 87 -0.88 3.82 -0.28
C PHE A 87 -1.42 2.56 0.39
N PHE A 88 -2.28 2.68 1.40
CA PHE A 88 -2.79 1.54 2.14
C PHE A 88 -4.32 1.54 2.19
N ALA A 89 -4.89 0.35 2.17
CA ALA A 89 -6.30 0.17 2.43
C ALA A 89 -6.54 0.03 3.94
N PHE A 90 -7.57 0.70 4.45
CA PHE A 90 -7.96 0.64 5.86
C PHE A 90 -9.15 -0.27 6.08
N ASP A 91 -9.15 -0.90 7.24
CA ASP A 91 -10.28 -1.59 7.80
C ASP A 91 -10.94 -0.69 8.87
N ALA A 92 -12.24 -0.45 8.76
CA ALA A 92 -12.97 0.36 9.72
C ALA A 92 -13.60 -0.53 10.81
N PHE A 93 -13.37 -0.16 12.07
CA PHE A 93 -13.94 -0.81 13.24
C PHE A 93 -14.77 0.18 14.03
N HIS A 94 -15.98 -0.22 14.41
CA HIS A 94 -16.88 0.55 15.23
C HIS A 94 -16.90 -0.04 16.65
N LEU A 95 -16.39 0.71 17.61
CA LEU A 95 -16.39 0.35 19.02
C LEU A 95 -17.69 0.83 19.66
N GLY A 96 -18.49 -0.08 20.14
CA GLY A 96 -19.77 0.23 20.76
C GLY A 96 -20.02 -0.52 22.05
N LYS A 97 -21.07 -0.16 22.80
CA LYS A 97 -21.47 -0.84 24.03
C LYS A 97 -21.80 -2.33 23.85
N LYS A 98 -22.10 -2.75 22.62
CA LYS A 98 -22.42 -4.15 22.27
C LYS A 98 -21.24 -4.93 21.72
N GLY A 99 -20.02 -4.40 21.80
CA GLY A 99 -18.81 -5.00 21.27
C GLY A 99 -18.27 -4.29 20.02
N ILE A 100 -17.34 -4.95 19.35
CA ILE A 100 -16.64 -4.43 18.20
C ILE A 100 -17.33 -4.91 16.92
N GLN A 101 -17.58 -3.98 16.00
CA GLN A 101 -18.10 -4.27 14.67
C GLN A 101 -17.06 -3.92 13.62
N PHE A 102 -16.74 -4.87 12.77
CA PHE A 102 -15.86 -4.71 11.61
C PHE A 102 -16.69 -4.37 10.37
N GLU A 103 -16.31 -3.33 9.67
CA GLU A 103 -16.93 -2.96 8.39
C GLU A 103 -16.34 -3.82 7.28
N VAL A 104 -17.21 -4.60 6.63
CA VAL A 104 -16.80 -5.62 5.67
C VAL A 104 -16.73 -5.05 4.26
N VAL A 105 -15.56 -5.19 3.65
CA VAL A 105 -15.37 -5.02 2.21
C VAL A 105 -15.20 -6.43 1.63
N PRO A 106 -16.26 -7.04 1.05
CA PRO A 106 -16.27 -8.45 0.68
C PRO A 106 -15.09 -8.85 -0.23
N GLU A 107 -14.70 -7.98 -1.15
CA GLU A 107 -13.63 -8.24 -2.10
C GLU A 107 -12.28 -8.47 -1.43
N ARG A 108 -12.03 -7.80 -0.29
CA ARG A 108 -10.77 -7.93 0.49
C ARG A 108 -10.69 -9.23 1.26
N LEU A 109 -11.82 -9.81 1.62
CA LEU A 109 -11.87 -11.07 2.35
C LEU A 109 -11.57 -12.30 1.48
N ARG A 110 -11.56 -12.15 0.15
CA ARG A 110 -11.33 -13.26 -0.77
C ARG A 110 -9.96 -13.90 -0.55
N GLY A 111 -9.97 -15.18 -0.20
CA GLY A 111 -8.75 -15.97 -0.02
C GLY A 111 -8.21 -15.95 1.41
N GLU A 112 -8.74 -15.11 2.30
CA GLU A 112 -8.41 -15.13 3.72
C GLU A 112 -9.06 -16.32 4.43
N VAL A 113 -8.53 -16.66 5.60
CA VAL A 113 -9.11 -17.67 6.50
C VAL A 113 -9.95 -16.95 7.54
N ALA A 114 -11.22 -17.36 7.68
CA ALA A 114 -12.11 -16.81 8.68
C ALA A 114 -11.61 -17.13 10.09
N LYS A 115 -11.30 -16.10 10.88
CA LYS A 115 -10.83 -16.26 12.27
C LYS A 115 -11.97 -16.54 13.26
N PHE A 116 -13.21 -16.34 12.84
CA PHE A 116 -14.45 -16.53 13.61
C PHE A 116 -15.60 -16.87 12.66
N ASP A 117 -16.71 -17.35 13.21
CA ASP A 117 -17.90 -17.65 12.42
C ASP A 117 -18.58 -16.37 11.92
N ILE A 118 -18.81 -16.30 10.62
CA ILE A 118 -19.50 -15.18 9.98
C ILE A 118 -20.96 -15.57 9.80
N HIS A 119 -21.86 -14.81 10.44
CA HIS A 119 -23.30 -15.07 10.43
C HIS A 119 -24.01 -14.06 9.53
N ASP A 120 -25.14 -14.47 8.96
CA ASP A 120 -26.08 -13.56 8.32
C ASP A 120 -26.95 -12.84 9.36
N LYS A 121 -27.85 -11.96 8.90
CA LYS A 121 -28.79 -11.23 9.77
C LYS A 121 -29.80 -12.15 10.48
N ALA A 122 -29.98 -13.37 9.98
CA ALA A 122 -30.87 -14.39 10.55
C ALA A 122 -30.15 -15.33 11.53
N GLY A 123 -28.82 -15.13 11.76
CA GLY A 123 -28.02 -15.98 12.63
C GLY A 123 -27.48 -17.26 12.00
N LYS A 124 -27.70 -17.46 10.70
CA LYS A 124 -27.15 -18.61 9.97
C LYS A 124 -25.67 -18.38 9.68
N VAL A 125 -24.83 -19.39 9.94
CA VAL A 125 -23.40 -19.35 9.62
C VAL A 125 -23.21 -19.40 8.09
N LEU A 126 -22.64 -18.34 7.54
CA LEU A 126 -22.25 -18.25 6.13
C LEU A 126 -20.86 -18.80 5.91
N VAL A 127 -19.92 -18.45 6.80
CA VAL A 127 -18.55 -18.95 6.77
C VAL A 127 -18.17 -19.41 8.17
N ALA A 128 -17.82 -20.67 8.33
CA ALA A 128 -17.36 -21.21 9.61
C ALA A 128 -15.90 -20.78 9.87
N LYS A 129 -15.55 -20.68 11.15
CA LYS A 129 -14.17 -20.45 11.61
C LYS A 129 -13.20 -21.43 10.94
N ASP A 130 -11.99 -20.96 10.68
CA ASP A 130 -10.89 -21.68 10.05
C ASP A 130 -11.15 -22.15 8.61
N LYS A 131 -12.25 -21.72 7.99
CA LYS A 131 -12.52 -21.97 6.57
C LYS A 131 -12.01 -20.81 5.72
N ARG A 132 -11.47 -21.17 4.55
CA ARG A 132 -11.06 -20.18 3.56
C ARG A 132 -12.26 -19.52 2.90
N ILE A 133 -12.25 -18.19 2.84
CA ILE A 133 -13.30 -17.40 2.23
C ILE A 133 -13.17 -17.49 0.71
N THR A 134 -14.15 -18.10 0.07
CA THR A 134 -14.19 -18.33 -1.38
C THR A 134 -15.01 -17.26 -2.09
N ALA A 135 -14.93 -17.23 -3.42
CA ALA A 135 -15.75 -16.35 -4.24
C ALA A 135 -17.27 -16.58 -4.04
N LYS A 136 -17.67 -17.81 -3.68
CA LYS A 136 -19.06 -18.14 -3.35
C LYS A 136 -19.49 -17.42 -2.06
N HIS A 137 -18.69 -17.51 -1.01
CA HIS A 137 -18.95 -16.81 0.26
C HIS A 137 -19.02 -15.29 0.08
N ILE A 138 -18.19 -14.71 -0.80
CA ILE A 138 -18.25 -13.28 -1.11
C ILE A 138 -19.59 -12.88 -1.73
N ARG A 139 -20.11 -13.68 -2.66
CA ARG A 139 -21.43 -13.44 -3.26
C ARG A 139 -22.54 -13.56 -2.22
N GLU A 140 -22.53 -14.58 -1.39
CA GLU A 140 -23.50 -14.79 -0.31
C GLU A 140 -23.48 -13.62 0.70
N LEU A 141 -22.29 -13.11 1.06
CA LEU A 141 -22.14 -11.93 1.93
C LEU A 141 -22.70 -10.66 1.28
N ALA A 142 -22.45 -10.46 0.00
CA ALA A 142 -22.95 -9.33 -0.77
C ALA A 142 -24.48 -9.38 -0.93
N GLU A 143 -25.04 -10.56 -1.28
CA GLU A 143 -26.48 -10.79 -1.41
C GLU A 143 -27.22 -10.61 -0.09
N ALA A 144 -26.64 -11.05 1.03
CA ALA A 144 -27.16 -10.85 2.37
C ALA A 144 -27.07 -9.37 2.84
N GLY A 145 -26.40 -8.52 2.10
CA GLY A 145 -26.22 -7.10 2.41
C GLY A 145 -25.52 -6.87 3.75
N ILE A 146 -24.53 -7.71 4.07
CA ILE A 146 -23.78 -7.64 5.32
C ILE A 146 -22.67 -6.59 5.15
N LYS A 147 -22.87 -5.44 5.78
CA LYS A 147 -21.88 -4.36 5.81
C LYS A 147 -21.03 -4.37 7.07
N LYS A 148 -21.51 -4.95 8.16
CA LYS A 148 -20.83 -4.99 9.46
C LYS A 148 -20.96 -6.37 10.07
N ILE A 149 -19.86 -6.87 10.63
CA ILE A 149 -19.78 -8.17 11.33
C ILE A 149 -19.28 -7.90 12.74
N ALA A 150 -19.94 -8.52 13.73
CA ALA A 150 -19.44 -8.53 15.11
C ALA A 150 -18.17 -9.37 15.16
N VAL A 151 -17.12 -8.84 15.78
CA VAL A 151 -15.82 -9.51 15.91
C VAL A 151 -15.41 -9.57 17.38
N PRO A 152 -14.69 -10.62 17.79
CA PRO A 152 -14.14 -10.70 19.13
C PRO A 152 -13.05 -9.64 19.35
N ASP A 153 -12.83 -9.26 20.61
CA ASP A 153 -11.82 -8.24 20.99
C ASP A 153 -10.42 -8.62 20.52
N ASP A 154 -10.08 -9.90 20.58
CA ASP A 154 -8.80 -10.43 20.12
C ASP A 154 -8.51 -10.17 18.64
N PHE A 155 -9.54 -9.87 17.85
CA PHE A 155 -9.38 -9.58 16.43
C PHE A 155 -8.64 -8.26 16.15
N LEU A 156 -8.66 -7.32 17.10
CA LEU A 156 -7.93 -6.05 17.00
C LEU A 156 -6.47 -6.16 17.44
N ILE A 157 -6.12 -7.16 18.23
CA ILE A 157 -4.78 -7.30 18.78
C ILE A 157 -3.77 -7.51 17.64
N GLY A 158 -2.69 -6.71 17.65
CA GLY A 158 -1.62 -6.77 16.67
C GLY A 158 -1.88 -6.02 15.36
N ARG A 159 -3.01 -5.32 15.23
CA ARG A 159 -3.27 -4.42 14.09
C ARG A 159 -2.64 -3.05 14.30
N LEU A 160 -2.20 -2.44 13.20
CA LEU A 160 -1.67 -1.07 13.20
C LEU A 160 -2.82 -0.07 13.11
N VAL A 161 -2.74 0.98 13.91
CA VAL A 161 -3.71 2.09 13.87
C VAL A 161 -3.37 3.02 12.70
N ALA A 162 -4.38 3.46 11.98
CA ALA A 162 -4.21 4.37 10.83
C ALA A 162 -3.88 5.80 11.26
N GLU A 163 -4.35 6.21 12.44
CA GLU A 163 -4.16 7.56 12.99
C GLU A 163 -3.73 7.46 14.46
N ASN A 164 -3.10 8.52 14.95
CA ASN A 164 -2.82 8.63 16.37
C ASN A 164 -4.13 8.78 17.14
N ILE A 165 -4.34 7.94 18.14
CA ILE A 165 -5.47 8.05 19.03
C ILE A 165 -5.05 8.95 20.20
N VAL A 166 -5.67 10.09 20.31
CA VAL A 166 -5.39 11.08 21.35
C VAL A 166 -6.58 11.13 22.31
N ALA A 167 -6.33 11.11 23.61
CA ALA A 167 -7.38 11.27 24.58
C ALA A 167 -7.93 12.71 24.56
N ALA A 168 -9.25 12.86 24.52
CA ALA A 168 -9.89 14.17 24.43
C ALA A 168 -9.60 15.06 25.66
N GLU A 169 -9.28 14.46 26.81
CA GLU A 169 -9.09 15.15 28.10
C GLU A 169 -7.61 15.51 28.36
N THR A 170 -6.67 14.78 27.78
CA THR A 170 -5.24 14.94 28.12
C THR A 170 -4.37 15.35 26.93
N GLY A 171 -4.86 15.30 25.73
CA GLY A 171 -4.14 15.65 24.51
C GLY A 171 -3.21 14.57 24.00
#